data_7e5a0e66c2a181a2d2e1cb94d8b95478
#
_entry.id   7e5a0e66c2a181a2d2e1cb94d8b95478
#
_cell.length_a   1.000
_cell.length_b   1.000
_cell.length_c   1.000
_cell.angle_alpha   90.00
_cell.angle_beta   90.00
_cell.angle_gamma   90.00
#
_symmetry.space_group_name_H-M   'P 1'
#
loop_
_entity.id
_entity.type
_entity.pdbx_description
1 polymer ?
#
loop_
_entity_poly.entity_id
_entity_poly.type
_entity_poly.pdbx_seq_one_letter_code
_entity_poly.pdbx_strand_id
1 'polypeptide(L)'
;MPTFIDLFAGAGGFSEGFLQVEYDSKYYDFLLASDINTTCEVTHRMRYNHQLGLSTEFLTKDITDPDFLEVLKSKIKQSYGDKPIDIVVGGPPCQSFSLAGVRKKNDKKDDLFSYYLKVISMIKPKYFVMENVYGILTKYEGKIKERIIREINSIIDTDSLTEYLEIGKKYAKRLDR
;
A
#
# COMPACT_ATOMS: atom_id res chain seq x y z
N MET A 1 11.10 12.50 -9.39
CA MET A 1 9.72 12.41 -8.87
C MET A 1 9.62 11.14 -8.06
N PRO A 2 9.05 11.18 -6.85
CA PRO A 2 8.83 9.95 -6.08
C PRO A 2 7.79 9.07 -6.78
N THR A 3 8.04 7.78 -6.77
CA THR A 3 7.22 6.77 -7.43
C THR A 3 6.25 6.13 -6.45
N PHE A 4 5.07 5.73 -6.90
CA PHE A 4 4.16 4.98 -6.05
C PHE A 4 3.42 3.85 -6.79
N ILE A 5 2.98 2.87 -6.00
CA ILE A 5 2.02 1.84 -6.41
C ILE A 5 0.85 1.80 -5.44
N ASP A 6 -0.33 1.40 -5.95
CA ASP A 6 -1.59 1.35 -5.22
C ASP A 6 -2.13 -0.09 -5.18
N LEU A 7 -2.21 -0.68 -3.99
CA LEU A 7 -2.73 -2.02 -3.76
C LEU A 7 -4.14 -1.94 -3.17
N PHE A 8 -5.02 -2.87 -3.55
CA PHE A 8 -6.45 -2.79 -3.24
C PHE A 8 -7.05 -1.50 -3.80
N ALA A 9 -6.61 -1.13 -5.00
CA ALA A 9 -6.80 0.21 -5.55
C ALA A 9 -8.27 0.59 -5.81
N GLY A 10 -9.15 -0.42 -5.94
CA GLY A 10 -10.57 -0.15 -6.23
C GLY A 10 -10.74 0.78 -7.43
N ALA A 11 -11.51 1.84 -7.29
CA ALA A 11 -11.71 2.85 -8.33
C ALA A 11 -10.57 3.89 -8.43
N GLY A 12 -9.54 3.80 -7.59
CA GLY A 12 -8.37 4.70 -7.66
C GLY A 12 -8.43 5.90 -6.72
N GLY A 13 -9.04 5.78 -5.55
CA GLY A 13 -9.15 6.89 -4.60
C GLY A 13 -7.78 7.41 -4.14
N PHE A 14 -6.86 6.54 -3.75
CA PHE A 14 -5.48 6.91 -3.43
C PHE A 14 -4.74 7.41 -4.67
N SER A 15 -4.85 6.67 -5.77
CA SER A 15 -4.19 7.01 -7.02
C SER A 15 -4.52 8.43 -7.47
N GLU A 16 -5.81 8.81 -7.46
CA GLU A 16 -6.25 10.15 -7.81
C GLU A 16 -5.74 11.19 -6.81
N GLY A 17 -5.82 10.90 -5.50
CA GLY A 17 -5.33 11.81 -4.46
C GLY A 17 -3.83 12.11 -4.61
N PHE A 18 -2.99 11.09 -4.84
CA PHE A 18 -1.56 11.26 -5.03
C PHE A 18 -1.23 12.05 -6.31
N LEU A 19 -1.98 11.82 -7.40
CA LEU A 19 -1.77 12.53 -8.66
C LEU A 19 -2.18 14.00 -8.61
N GLN A 20 -3.10 14.38 -7.72
CA GLN A 20 -3.52 15.78 -7.54
C GLN A 20 -2.58 16.58 -6.64
N VAL A 21 -1.66 15.92 -5.93
CA VAL A 21 -0.72 16.63 -5.05
C VAL A 21 0.46 17.16 -5.85
N GLU A 22 0.65 18.47 -5.77
CA GLU A 22 1.83 19.17 -6.26
C GLU A 22 2.55 19.85 -5.10
N TYR A 23 3.85 19.66 -4.99
CA TYR A 23 4.70 20.38 -4.06
C TYR A 23 5.99 20.82 -4.74
N ASP A 24 6.25 22.11 -4.77
CA ASP A 24 7.46 22.69 -5.39
C ASP A 24 7.64 22.23 -6.85
N SER A 25 6.53 22.27 -7.63
CA SER A 25 6.45 21.78 -9.03
C SER A 25 6.87 20.31 -9.20
N LYS A 26 6.77 19.51 -8.14
CA LYS A 26 7.03 18.07 -8.15
C LYS A 26 5.73 17.31 -7.97
N TYR A 27 5.60 16.24 -8.74
CA TYR A 27 4.46 15.35 -8.76
C TYR A 27 4.88 13.94 -8.37
N TYR A 28 3.90 13.09 -8.06
CA TYR A 28 4.14 11.67 -7.90
C TYR A 28 4.06 10.95 -9.25
N ASP A 29 4.91 9.96 -9.43
CA ASP A 29 4.92 9.11 -10.60
C ASP A 29 4.20 7.79 -10.30
N PHE A 30 3.02 7.62 -10.89
CA PHE A 30 2.16 6.47 -10.68
C PHE A 30 2.59 5.30 -11.56
N LEU A 31 3.14 4.26 -10.95
CA LEU A 31 3.65 3.12 -11.69
C LEU A 31 2.61 2.03 -11.91
N LEU A 32 1.97 1.55 -10.83
CA LEU A 32 1.11 0.38 -10.91
C LEU A 32 -0.01 0.44 -9.89
N ALA A 33 -1.20 -0.01 -10.30
CA ALA A 33 -2.28 -0.37 -9.39
C ALA A 33 -2.54 -1.87 -9.42
N SER A 34 -3.08 -2.41 -8.32
CA SER A 34 -3.54 -3.80 -8.24
C SER A 34 -4.86 -3.92 -7.51
N ASP A 35 -5.76 -4.71 -8.10
CA ASP A 35 -7.02 -5.11 -7.48
C ASP A 35 -7.45 -6.47 -8.04
N ILE A 36 -8.28 -7.21 -7.32
CA ILE A 36 -8.85 -8.47 -7.81
C ILE A 36 -9.96 -8.26 -8.84
N ASN A 37 -10.58 -7.07 -8.84
CA ASN A 37 -11.75 -6.77 -9.64
C ASN A 37 -11.35 -6.22 -11.02
N THR A 38 -11.73 -6.95 -12.07
CA THR A 38 -11.49 -6.54 -13.47
C THR A 38 -12.13 -5.21 -13.85
N THR A 39 -13.25 -4.83 -13.22
CA THR A 39 -13.90 -3.53 -13.46
C THR A 39 -13.01 -2.37 -12.99
N CYS A 40 -12.23 -2.59 -11.92
CA CYS A 40 -11.25 -1.60 -11.46
C CYS A 40 -10.16 -1.36 -12.50
N GLU A 41 -9.67 -2.43 -13.16
CA GLU A 41 -8.71 -2.29 -14.26
C GLU A 41 -9.25 -1.42 -15.39
N VAL A 42 -10.48 -1.64 -15.81
CA VAL A 42 -11.12 -0.83 -16.87
C VAL A 42 -11.18 0.64 -16.46
N THR A 43 -11.59 0.92 -15.24
CA THR A 43 -11.66 2.28 -14.68
C THR A 43 -10.28 2.95 -14.68
N HIS A 44 -9.25 2.24 -14.18
CA HIS A 44 -7.88 2.75 -14.13
C HIS A 44 -7.30 3.01 -15.52
N ARG A 45 -7.46 2.07 -16.46
CA ARG A 45 -6.98 2.25 -17.83
C ARG A 45 -7.64 3.43 -18.52
N MET A 46 -8.96 3.59 -18.35
CA MET A 46 -9.68 4.73 -18.90
C MET A 46 -9.17 6.04 -18.29
N ARG A 47 -9.07 6.12 -16.96
CA ARG A 47 -8.70 7.37 -16.29
C ARG A 47 -7.23 7.71 -16.49
N TYR A 48 -6.32 6.77 -16.17
CA TYR A 48 -4.89 7.11 -16.11
C TYR A 48 -4.18 6.95 -17.45
N ASN A 49 -4.45 5.88 -18.19
CA ASN A 49 -3.77 5.69 -19.46
C ASN A 49 -4.43 6.51 -20.57
N HIS A 50 -5.76 6.46 -20.70
CA HIS A 50 -6.44 7.09 -21.84
C HIS A 50 -6.67 8.61 -21.61
N GLN A 51 -7.25 9.02 -20.47
CA GLN A 51 -7.56 10.43 -20.23
C GLN A 51 -6.33 11.25 -19.83
N LEU A 52 -5.48 10.73 -18.95
CA LEU A 52 -4.29 11.44 -18.46
C LEU A 52 -3.01 11.12 -19.25
N GLY A 53 -3.03 10.13 -20.15
CA GLY A 53 -1.87 9.75 -20.96
C GLY A 53 -0.71 9.16 -20.15
N LEU A 54 -0.97 8.61 -18.96
CA LEU A 54 0.06 8.00 -18.12
C LEU A 54 0.37 6.58 -18.60
N SER A 55 1.61 6.13 -18.38
CA SER A 55 2.03 4.75 -18.67
C SER A 55 1.90 3.86 -17.42
N THR A 56 0.74 3.93 -16.75
CA THR A 56 0.49 3.16 -15.52
C THR A 56 0.07 1.74 -15.85
N GLU A 57 0.64 0.78 -15.14
CA GLU A 57 0.25 -0.62 -15.24
C GLU A 57 -0.91 -0.96 -14.28
N PHE A 58 -1.65 -2.00 -14.63
CA PHE A 58 -2.64 -2.59 -13.74
C PHE A 58 -2.41 -4.11 -13.62
N LEU A 59 -2.49 -4.62 -12.39
CA LEU A 59 -2.40 -6.05 -12.09
C LEU A 59 -3.73 -6.52 -11.52
N THR A 60 -4.54 -7.16 -12.38
CA THR A 60 -5.79 -7.81 -11.96
C THR A 60 -5.47 -9.20 -11.44
N LYS A 61 -5.28 -9.32 -10.12
CA LYS A 61 -4.89 -10.58 -9.48
C LYS A 61 -5.23 -10.58 -7.99
N ASP A 62 -5.60 -11.76 -7.47
CA ASP A 62 -5.79 -11.94 -6.03
C ASP A 62 -4.43 -11.86 -5.32
N ILE A 63 -4.29 -10.96 -4.36
CA ILE A 63 -3.06 -10.79 -3.58
C ILE A 63 -2.70 -12.05 -2.78
N THR A 64 -3.68 -12.95 -2.54
CA THR A 64 -3.47 -14.22 -1.83
C THR A 64 -2.93 -15.34 -2.72
N ASP A 65 -2.87 -15.14 -4.03
CA ASP A 65 -2.31 -16.12 -4.94
C ASP A 65 -0.85 -16.40 -4.64
N PRO A 66 -0.42 -17.66 -4.66
CA PRO A 66 0.96 -18.03 -4.31
C PRO A 66 2.04 -17.33 -5.14
N ASP A 67 1.72 -17.02 -6.40
CA ASP A 67 2.62 -16.38 -7.37
C ASP A 67 2.45 -14.86 -7.47
N PHE A 68 1.56 -14.25 -6.65
CA PHE A 68 1.28 -12.82 -6.71
C PHE A 68 2.55 -11.95 -6.62
N LEU A 69 3.42 -12.23 -5.66
CA LEU A 69 4.65 -11.46 -5.46
C LEU A 69 5.62 -11.57 -6.65
N GLU A 70 5.73 -12.75 -7.24
CA GLU A 70 6.55 -12.96 -8.43
C GLU A 70 5.99 -12.20 -9.63
N VAL A 71 4.69 -12.32 -9.85
CA VAL A 71 4.00 -11.63 -10.97
C VAL A 71 4.11 -10.12 -10.80
N LEU A 72 3.88 -9.59 -9.59
CA LEU A 72 4.02 -8.16 -9.30
C LEU A 72 5.45 -7.68 -9.59
N LYS A 73 6.45 -8.37 -9.07
CA LYS A 73 7.87 -8.05 -9.28
C LYS A 73 8.25 -8.09 -10.76
N SER A 74 7.81 -9.14 -11.46
CA SER A 74 8.07 -9.30 -12.90
C SER A 74 7.45 -8.17 -13.71
N LYS A 75 6.19 -7.81 -13.41
CA LYS A 75 5.48 -6.73 -14.10
C LYS A 75 6.16 -5.38 -13.88
N ILE A 76 6.56 -5.06 -12.66
CA ILE A 76 7.32 -3.84 -12.34
C ILE A 76 8.64 -3.82 -13.10
N LYS A 77 9.40 -4.93 -13.06
CA LYS A 77 10.69 -5.04 -13.75
C LYS A 77 10.56 -4.87 -15.26
N GLN A 78 9.54 -5.48 -15.86
CA GLN A 78 9.29 -5.44 -17.29
C GLN A 78 8.93 -4.02 -17.77
N SER A 79 8.08 -3.32 -17.02
CA SER A 79 7.54 -2.01 -17.43
C SER A 79 8.45 -0.85 -17.04
N TYR A 80 9.20 -0.97 -15.94
CA TYR A 80 9.94 0.14 -15.33
C TYR A 80 11.42 -0.17 -15.03
N GLY A 81 11.88 -1.40 -15.33
CA GLY A 81 13.26 -1.82 -15.07
C GLY A 81 13.58 -1.86 -13.57
N ASP A 82 14.69 -1.25 -13.19
CA ASP A 82 15.17 -1.17 -11.80
C ASP A 82 14.76 0.15 -11.10
N LYS A 83 13.71 0.81 -11.62
CA LYS A 83 13.20 2.03 -11.01
C LYS A 83 12.71 1.74 -9.58
N PRO A 84 13.18 2.47 -8.57
CA PRO A 84 12.76 2.24 -7.19
C PRO A 84 11.28 2.58 -7.03
N ILE A 85 10.61 1.89 -6.11
CA ILE A 85 9.28 2.25 -5.66
C ILE A 85 9.44 2.96 -4.31
N ASP A 86 9.17 4.26 -4.29
CA ASP A 86 9.33 5.06 -3.09
C ASP A 86 8.18 4.88 -2.11
N ILE A 87 6.96 4.69 -2.63
CA ILE A 87 5.74 4.65 -1.81
C ILE A 87 4.87 3.46 -2.24
N VAL A 88 4.35 2.73 -1.25
CA VAL A 88 3.27 1.76 -1.44
C VAL A 88 2.05 2.25 -0.67
N VAL A 89 0.93 2.42 -1.36
CA VAL A 89 -0.34 2.75 -0.72
C VAL A 89 -1.31 1.59 -0.84
N GLY A 90 -2.32 1.52 0.05
CA GLY A 90 -3.37 0.51 -0.06
C GLY A 90 -4.33 0.50 1.09
N GLY A 91 -5.56 0.03 0.81
CA GLY A 91 -6.63 -0.14 1.78
C GLY A 91 -7.05 -1.62 1.90
N PRO A 92 -6.25 -2.50 2.56
CA PRO A 92 -6.65 -3.88 2.73
C PRO A 92 -7.96 -3.98 3.53
N PRO A 93 -8.98 -4.74 3.05
CA PRO A 93 -10.29 -4.81 3.72
C PRO A 93 -10.21 -5.26 5.17
N CYS A 94 -10.98 -4.61 6.05
CA CYS A 94 -11.03 -4.88 7.50
C CYS A 94 -11.62 -6.26 7.86
N GLN A 95 -12.27 -6.95 6.93
CA GLN A 95 -12.90 -8.25 7.19
C GLN A 95 -11.90 -9.34 7.58
N SER A 96 -10.64 -9.16 7.23
CA SER A 96 -9.54 -10.10 7.49
C SER A 96 -8.95 -10.03 8.90
N PHE A 97 -9.38 -9.11 9.75
CA PHE A 97 -8.92 -9.05 11.14
C PHE A 97 -9.82 -9.86 12.05
N SER A 98 -9.76 -11.19 11.96
CA SER A 98 -10.29 -12.06 13.01
C SER A 98 -9.22 -12.31 14.07
N LEU A 99 -9.55 -12.09 15.35
CA LEU A 99 -8.73 -12.60 16.43
C LEU A 99 -8.81 -14.12 16.37
N ALA A 100 -7.71 -14.74 16.01
CA ALA A 100 -7.59 -16.19 15.90
C ALA A 100 -7.76 -16.88 17.26
N GLY A 101 -9.02 -17.11 17.64
CA GLY A 101 -9.41 -18.08 18.64
C GLY A 101 -10.26 -19.20 18.04
N VAL A 102 -10.85 -18.97 16.87
CA VAL A 102 -11.64 -19.95 16.12
C VAL A 102 -11.20 -19.92 14.65
N ARG A 103 -9.94 -20.25 14.40
CA ARG A 103 -9.51 -20.59 13.04
C ARG A 103 -10.22 -21.88 12.63
N LYS A 104 -11.28 -21.78 11.85
CA LYS A 104 -11.61 -22.88 10.94
C LYS A 104 -10.43 -22.99 9.98
N LYS A 105 -9.76 -24.10 9.98
CA LYS A 105 -8.48 -24.42 9.32
C LYS A 105 -8.39 -24.17 7.81
N ASN A 106 -9.37 -23.50 7.18
CA ASN A 106 -9.49 -23.36 5.72
C ASN A 106 -9.80 -21.95 5.20
N ASP A 107 -9.80 -20.91 6.03
CA ASP A 107 -10.04 -19.56 5.54
C ASP A 107 -8.73 -18.84 5.19
N LYS A 108 -8.22 -19.10 3.97
CA LYS A 108 -7.06 -18.41 3.38
C LYS A 108 -7.33 -16.92 3.08
N LYS A 109 -8.56 -16.47 3.21
CA LYS A 109 -8.98 -15.09 2.92
C LYS A 109 -8.85 -14.13 4.10
N ASP A 110 -8.45 -14.62 5.28
CA ASP A 110 -8.64 -13.88 6.53
C ASP A 110 -7.48 -12.96 6.93
N ASP A 111 -6.43 -12.82 6.12
CA ASP A 111 -5.31 -11.96 6.48
C ASP A 111 -4.72 -11.16 5.32
N LEU A 112 -5.58 -10.43 4.59
CA LEU A 112 -5.16 -9.55 3.48
C LEU A 112 -4.13 -8.52 3.92
N PHE A 113 -4.18 -8.12 5.19
CA PHE A 113 -3.15 -7.27 5.79
C PHE A 113 -1.77 -7.91 5.78
N SER A 114 -1.66 -9.20 6.16
CA SER A 114 -0.37 -9.91 6.09
C SER A 114 0.17 -10.00 4.66
N TYR A 115 -0.70 -10.15 3.66
CA TYR A 115 -0.29 -10.12 2.26
C TYR A 115 0.18 -8.73 1.82
N TYR A 116 -0.49 -7.67 2.26
CA TYR A 116 -0.01 -6.31 2.07
C TYR A 116 1.39 -6.12 2.66
N LEU A 117 1.63 -6.58 3.89
CA LEU A 117 2.95 -6.51 4.53
C LEU A 117 4.02 -7.34 3.81
N LYS A 118 3.67 -8.47 3.19
CA LYS A 118 4.60 -9.24 2.34
C LYS A 118 5.07 -8.41 1.14
N VAL A 119 4.16 -7.64 0.52
CA VAL A 119 4.53 -6.72 -0.58
C VAL A 119 5.47 -5.63 -0.06
N ILE A 120 5.17 -5.02 1.10
CA ILE A 120 6.05 -4.01 1.72
C ILE A 120 7.44 -4.60 1.98
N SER A 121 7.50 -5.80 2.56
CA SER A 121 8.78 -6.49 2.85
C SER A 121 9.59 -6.83 1.60
N MET A 122 8.91 -7.15 0.48
CA MET A 122 9.56 -7.45 -0.79
C MET A 122 10.08 -6.18 -1.49
N ILE A 123 9.26 -5.12 -1.52
CA ILE A 123 9.56 -3.87 -2.24
C ILE A 123 10.53 -3.00 -1.45
N LYS A 124 10.41 -2.99 -0.12
CA LYS A 124 11.15 -2.12 0.80
C LYS A 124 11.03 -0.64 0.41
N PRO A 125 9.80 -0.10 0.28
CA PRO A 125 9.60 1.29 -0.07
C PRO A 125 10.11 2.22 1.05
N LYS A 126 10.39 3.49 0.73
CA LYS A 126 10.74 4.50 1.74
C LYS A 126 9.57 4.81 2.66
N TYR A 127 8.36 4.78 2.11
CA TYR A 127 7.12 5.04 2.85
C TYR A 127 6.05 4.06 2.41
N PHE A 128 5.12 3.77 3.31
CA PHE A 128 3.87 3.14 2.94
C PHE A 128 2.69 3.80 3.67
N VAL A 129 1.54 3.79 3.03
CA VAL A 129 0.29 4.32 3.57
C VAL A 129 -0.75 3.22 3.56
N MET A 130 -1.27 2.89 4.73
CA MET A 130 -2.36 1.93 4.87
C MET A 130 -3.60 2.64 5.38
N GLU A 131 -4.68 2.56 4.62
CA GLU A 131 -5.99 3.04 5.05
C GLU A 131 -6.81 1.89 5.62
N ASN A 132 -7.61 2.20 6.63
CA ASN A 132 -8.63 1.28 7.11
C ASN A 132 -9.72 2.03 7.88
N VAL A 133 -10.88 1.39 8.07
CA VAL A 133 -12.00 2.00 8.80
C VAL A 133 -11.66 2.21 10.27
N TYR A 134 -12.20 3.29 10.87
CA TYR A 134 -11.95 3.65 12.26
C TYR A 134 -12.20 2.50 13.25
N GLY A 135 -13.17 1.64 12.97
CA GLY A 135 -13.50 0.47 13.80
C GLY A 135 -12.34 -0.49 14.04
N ILE A 136 -11.27 -0.45 13.22
CA ILE A 136 -10.07 -1.28 13.44
C ILE A 136 -9.34 -0.91 14.75
N LEU A 137 -9.42 0.34 15.16
CA LEU A 137 -8.73 0.84 16.36
C LEU A 137 -9.38 0.36 17.66
N THR A 138 -10.70 0.13 17.63
CA THR A 138 -11.49 -0.27 18.81
C THR A 138 -11.89 -1.74 18.79
N LYS A 139 -11.79 -2.40 17.64
CA LYS A 139 -12.16 -3.80 17.46
C LYS A 139 -11.35 -4.68 18.40
N TYR A 140 -12.05 -5.55 19.13
CA TYR A 140 -11.48 -6.45 20.15
C TYR A 140 -10.61 -5.71 21.19
N GLU A 141 -11.14 -4.62 21.73
CA GLU A 141 -10.45 -3.84 22.81
C GLU A 141 -9.06 -3.31 22.38
N GLY A 142 -8.89 -2.98 21.09
CA GLY A 142 -7.63 -2.45 20.57
C GLY A 142 -6.57 -3.49 20.20
N LYS A 143 -6.81 -4.78 20.47
CA LYS A 143 -5.84 -5.87 20.19
C LYS A 143 -5.41 -5.96 18.73
N ILE A 144 -6.29 -5.57 17.80
CA ILE A 144 -5.94 -5.53 16.38
C ILE A 144 -4.93 -4.42 16.09
N LYS A 145 -5.12 -3.24 16.65
CA LYS A 145 -4.15 -2.13 16.53
C LYS A 145 -2.77 -2.56 17.04
N GLU A 146 -2.72 -3.20 18.21
CA GLU A 146 -1.46 -3.72 18.78
C GLU A 146 -0.79 -4.76 17.87
N ARG A 147 -1.59 -5.67 17.29
CA ARG A 147 -1.08 -6.65 16.32
C ARG A 147 -0.50 -5.96 15.10
N ILE A 148 -1.21 -5.01 14.50
CA ILE A 148 -0.76 -4.25 13.32
C ILE A 148 0.59 -3.57 13.61
N ILE A 149 0.67 -2.84 14.73
CA ILE A 149 1.90 -2.14 15.13
C ILE A 149 3.06 -3.13 15.30
N ARG A 150 2.82 -4.26 15.97
CA ARG A 150 3.85 -5.30 16.18
C ARG A 150 4.32 -5.91 14.86
N GLU A 151 3.41 -6.24 13.95
CA GLU A 151 3.76 -6.82 12.65
C GLU A 151 4.51 -5.82 11.77
N ILE A 152 4.11 -4.55 11.77
CA ILE A 152 4.85 -3.48 11.08
C ILE A 152 6.26 -3.33 11.66
N ASN A 153 6.40 -3.25 12.96
CA ASN A 153 7.71 -3.14 13.62
C ASN A 153 8.63 -4.34 13.37
N SER A 154 8.09 -5.51 13.07
CA SER A 154 8.90 -6.68 12.71
C SER A 154 9.50 -6.64 11.29
N ILE A 155 8.96 -5.76 10.43
CA ILE A 155 9.38 -5.62 9.02
C ILE A 155 10.30 -4.41 8.85
N ILE A 156 10.09 -3.38 9.66
CA ILE A 156 10.83 -2.12 9.61
C ILE A 156 12.01 -2.22 10.56
N ASP A 157 13.20 -1.88 10.06
CA ASP A 157 14.37 -1.64 10.90
C ASP A 157 14.10 -0.38 11.74
N THR A 158 13.70 -0.60 13.02
CA THR A 158 13.34 0.48 13.94
C THR A 158 14.53 1.32 14.37
N ASP A 159 15.76 0.82 14.23
CA ASP A 159 16.96 1.56 14.60
C ASP A 159 17.25 2.70 13.62
N SER A 160 16.97 2.47 12.34
CA SER A 160 17.04 3.53 11.32
C SER A 160 15.89 4.55 11.41
N LEU A 161 14.75 4.18 11.99
CA LEU A 161 13.59 5.05 12.15
C LEU A 161 13.77 6.13 13.20
N THR A 162 14.60 5.88 14.21
CA THR A 162 14.81 6.81 15.33
C THR A 162 15.38 8.14 14.83
N GLU A 163 16.30 8.10 13.87
CA GLU A 163 16.88 9.28 13.25
C GLU A 163 15.85 10.11 12.47
N TYR A 164 14.96 9.44 11.71
CA TYR A 164 13.88 10.09 10.96
C TYR A 164 12.79 10.67 11.85
N LEU A 165 12.47 10.04 12.98
CA LEU A 165 11.51 10.55 13.96
C LEU A 165 12.01 11.82 14.65
N GLU A 166 13.30 11.93 14.94
CA GLU A 166 13.90 13.14 15.47
C GLU A 166 13.88 14.29 14.45
N ILE A 167 14.15 14.00 13.17
CA ILE A 167 13.99 14.94 12.07
C ILE A 167 12.54 15.39 11.95
N GLY A 168 11.57 14.46 11.95
CA GLY A 168 10.13 14.75 11.87
C GLY A 168 9.64 15.65 13.01
N LYS A 169 10.06 15.40 14.24
CA LYS A 169 9.74 16.27 15.41
C LYS A 169 10.30 17.68 15.25
N LYS A 170 11.46 17.82 14.62
CA LYS A 170 12.09 19.13 14.37
C LYS A 170 11.31 19.92 13.30
N TYR A 171 10.71 19.26 12.32
CA TYR A 171 9.88 19.91 11.30
C TYR A 171 8.46 20.21 11.81
N ALA A 172 7.84 19.34 12.60
CA ALA A 172 6.52 19.57 13.19
C ALA A 172 6.50 20.84 14.05
N LYS A 173 7.54 21.08 14.86
CA LYS A 173 7.70 22.33 15.64
C LYS A 173 7.81 23.61 14.80
N ARG A 174 8.03 23.54 13.48
CA ARG A 174 8.05 24.70 12.59
C ARG A 174 6.70 25.04 11.99
N LEU A 175 5.76 24.11 11.96
CA LEU A 175 4.42 24.31 11.43
C LEU A 175 3.45 24.90 12.46
N ASP A 176 3.79 24.83 13.75
CA ASP A 176 3.02 25.43 14.86
C ASP A 176 3.43 26.88 15.19
N ARG A 177 4.14 27.56 14.30
CA ARG A 177 4.49 28.99 14.37
C ARG A 177 3.96 29.71 13.14
#